data_b69255a80c23432fde70fc6df63df0fc
#
_entry.id   b69255a80c23432fde70fc6df63df0fc
#
_cell.length_a   1.000
_cell.length_b   1.000
_cell.length_c   1.000
_cell.angle_alpha   90.00
_cell.angle_beta   90.00
_cell.angle_gamma   90.00
#
_symmetry.space_group_name_H-M   'P 1'
#
loop_
_entity.id
_entity.type
_entity.pdbx_description
1 polymer ?
#
loop_
_entity_poly.entity_id
_entity_poly.type
_entity_poly.pdbx_seq_one_letter_code
_entity_poly.pdbx_strand_id
1 'polypeptide(L)'
;MRCPFCFFVEDRVVDSRLCQDGRAIRRRRECLNCTRRFTTYETLERPNIRVIKKDGRREAFDKDKIMSGLMKAFEKRPISLEKIENAAAEIERYIENKNVREISTIEIGEQLMMAIQKLDEVAFVRFASVYRQFKDVTQFMNEVMSLLSDKKQNK
;
A
#
# COMPACT_ATOMS: atom_id res chain seq x y z
N MET A 1 -6.56 -22.55 21.53
CA MET A 1 -5.80 -22.78 20.24
C MET A 1 -5.07 -24.10 20.34
N ARG A 2 -4.95 -24.90 19.25
CA ARG A 2 -4.27 -26.20 19.33
C ARG A 2 -2.80 -26.05 19.71
N CYS A 3 -2.36 -26.83 20.71
CA CYS A 3 -0.96 -26.89 21.09
C CYS A 3 -0.11 -27.44 19.94
N PRO A 4 0.98 -26.76 19.52
CA PRO A 4 1.83 -27.22 18.42
C PRO A 4 2.64 -28.50 18.74
N PHE A 5 2.67 -28.92 20.02
CA PHE A 5 3.46 -30.05 20.47
C PHE A 5 2.65 -31.34 20.67
N CYS A 6 1.42 -31.24 21.20
CA CYS A 6 0.58 -32.41 21.53
C CYS A 6 -0.82 -32.33 20.94
N PHE A 7 -1.13 -31.27 20.17
CA PHE A 7 -2.41 -31.03 19.50
C PHE A 7 -3.64 -30.91 20.40
N PHE A 8 -3.45 -30.84 21.73
CA PHE A 8 -4.53 -30.60 22.68
C PHE A 8 -5.11 -29.20 22.48
N VAL A 9 -6.44 -29.04 22.63
CA VAL A 9 -7.15 -27.80 22.23
C VAL A 9 -7.23 -26.74 23.32
N GLU A 10 -7.05 -27.13 24.58
CA GLU A 10 -7.17 -26.19 25.70
C GLU A 10 -5.81 -25.64 26.12
N ASP A 11 -5.73 -24.35 26.28
CA ASP A 11 -4.57 -23.61 26.73
C ASP A 11 -5.00 -22.47 27.64
N ARG A 12 -4.06 -21.96 28.46
CA ARG A 12 -4.23 -20.71 29.21
C ARG A 12 -3.25 -19.65 28.74
N VAL A 13 -3.68 -18.41 28.73
CA VAL A 13 -2.81 -17.27 28.45
C VAL A 13 -2.05 -16.92 29.74
N VAL A 14 -0.73 -16.97 29.70
CA VAL A 14 0.13 -16.66 30.85
C VAL A 14 0.71 -15.25 30.78
N ASP A 15 0.79 -14.66 29.58
CA ASP A 15 1.25 -13.28 29.37
C ASP A 15 0.64 -12.72 28.10
N SER A 16 0.32 -11.42 28.09
CA SER A 16 -0.23 -10.71 26.96
C SER A 16 0.37 -9.31 26.88
N ARG A 17 0.93 -8.94 25.72
CA ARG A 17 1.56 -7.64 25.51
C ARG A 17 1.23 -7.08 24.13
N LEU A 18 1.01 -5.77 24.07
CA LEU A 18 0.95 -5.06 22.81
C LEU A 18 2.34 -5.06 22.16
N CYS A 19 2.39 -5.23 20.85
CA CYS A 19 3.60 -5.15 20.04
C CYS A 19 3.29 -4.51 18.67
N GLN A 20 4.33 -4.20 17.90
CA GLN A 20 4.19 -3.53 16.61
C GLN A 20 3.37 -2.22 16.72
N ASP A 21 3.72 -1.36 17.69
CA ASP A 21 3.05 -0.08 17.93
C ASP A 21 1.53 -0.19 18.13
N GLY A 22 1.09 -1.26 18.83
CA GLY A 22 -0.32 -1.52 19.11
C GLY A 22 -1.08 -2.24 17.99
N ARG A 23 -0.42 -2.62 16.89
CA ARG A 23 -1.07 -3.31 15.75
C ARG A 23 -1.22 -4.82 15.93
N ALA A 24 -0.55 -5.39 16.93
CA ALA A 24 -0.61 -6.81 17.25
C ALA A 24 -0.59 -7.04 18.75
N ILE A 25 -1.20 -8.14 19.21
CA ILE A 25 -1.11 -8.63 20.57
C ILE A 25 -0.29 -9.92 20.55
N ARG A 26 0.84 -9.90 21.25
CA ARG A 26 1.64 -11.10 21.49
C ARG A 26 1.11 -11.78 22.75
N ARG A 27 0.69 -13.05 22.62
CA ARG A 27 0.25 -13.86 23.77
C ARG A 27 1.16 -15.04 24.00
N ARG A 28 1.62 -15.22 25.22
CA ARG A 28 2.31 -16.43 25.66
C ARG A 28 1.29 -17.37 26.26
N ARG A 29 1.14 -18.56 25.69
CA ARG A 29 0.16 -19.57 26.07
C ARG A 29 0.85 -20.80 26.68
N GLU A 30 0.16 -21.48 27.56
CA GLU A 30 0.61 -22.73 28.16
C GLU A 30 -0.46 -23.81 27.96
N CYS A 31 -0.06 -24.91 27.35
CA CYS A 31 -0.96 -26.03 27.12
C CYS A 31 -1.36 -26.69 28.45
N LEU A 32 -2.65 -26.98 28.63
CA LEU A 32 -3.14 -27.61 29.86
C LEU A 32 -2.80 -29.10 29.94
N ASN A 33 -2.48 -29.75 28.81
CA ASN A 33 -2.12 -31.17 28.80
C ASN A 33 -0.60 -31.38 28.96
N CYS A 34 0.25 -30.80 28.09
CA CYS A 34 1.70 -31.04 28.10
C CYS A 34 2.51 -29.95 28.78
N THR A 35 1.88 -28.94 29.34
CA THR A 35 2.49 -27.80 30.09
C THR A 35 3.51 -26.97 29.28
N ARG A 36 3.77 -27.32 28.02
CA ARG A 36 4.67 -26.56 27.16
C ARG A 36 4.07 -25.23 26.79
N ARG A 37 4.97 -24.24 26.68
CA ARG A 37 4.60 -22.86 26.33
C ARG A 37 4.86 -22.59 24.86
N PHE A 38 3.93 -21.86 24.24
CA PHE A 38 4.05 -21.38 22.86
C PHE A 38 3.55 -19.94 22.77
N THR A 39 3.99 -19.24 21.74
CA THR A 39 3.63 -17.84 21.54
C THR A 39 2.74 -17.73 20.31
N THR A 40 1.70 -16.90 20.41
CA THR A 40 0.82 -16.56 19.31
C THR A 40 0.77 -15.05 19.13
N TYR A 41 0.48 -14.61 17.91
CA TYR A 41 0.24 -13.21 17.59
C TYR A 41 -1.19 -13.08 17.07
N GLU A 42 -1.93 -12.15 17.65
CA GLU A 42 -3.22 -11.74 17.15
C GLU A 42 -3.04 -10.43 16.41
N THR A 43 -3.43 -10.40 15.17
CA THR A 43 -3.41 -9.21 14.31
C THR A 43 -4.80 -9.01 13.74
N LEU A 44 -5.14 -7.77 13.40
CA LEU A 44 -6.37 -7.49 12.64
C LEU A 44 -6.29 -8.21 11.30
N GLU A 45 -7.33 -8.94 10.96
CA GLU A 45 -7.48 -9.51 9.63
C GLU A 45 -7.67 -8.34 8.64
N ARG A 46 -6.70 -8.18 7.75
CA ARG A 46 -6.81 -7.20 6.68
C ARG A 46 -7.62 -7.79 5.54
N PRO A 47 -8.56 -7.03 4.97
CA PRO A 47 -9.29 -7.49 3.80
C PRO A 47 -8.28 -7.82 2.68
N ASN A 48 -8.44 -8.99 2.09
CA ASN A 48 -7.62 -9.41 0.95
C ASN A 48 -8.10 -8.65 -0.30
N ILE A 49 -7.60 -7.43 -0.47
CA ILE A 49 -7.99 -6.54 -1.56
C ILE A 49 -7.42 -7.09 -2.87
N ARG A 50 -8.25 -7.19 -3.88
CA ARG A 50 -7.86 -7.57 -5.24
C ARG A 50 -7.80 -6.35 -6.15
N VAL A 51 -6.80 -6.32 -7.01
CA VAL A 51 -6.64 -5.27 -8.03
C VAL A 51 -7.14 -5.79 -9.36
N ILE A 52 -8.11 -5.08 -9.94
CA ILE A 52 -8.62 -5.35 -11.28
C ILE A 52 -7.73 -4.64 -12.29
N LYS A 53 -7.07 -5.40 -13.14
CA LYS A 53 -6.22 -4.89 -14.22
C LYS A 53 -7.06 -4.37 -15.39
N LYS A 54 -6.44 -3.60 -16.31
CA LYS A 54 -7.10 -3.08 -17.53
C LYS A 54 -7.69 -4.18 -18.42
N ASP A 55 -7.10 -5.38 -18.40
CA ASP A 55 -7.56 -6.57 -19.13
C ASP A 55 -8.59 -7.43 -18.37
N GLY A 56 -9.06 -6.94 -17.22
CA GLY A 56 -10.04 -7.64 -16.37
C GLY A 56 -9.47 -8.70 -15.43
N ARG A 57 -8.18 -9.04 -15.50
CA ARG A 57 -7.54 -9.96 -14.56
C ARG A 57 -7.53 -9.40 -13.15
N ARG A 58 -7.59 -10.28 -12.17
CA ARG A 58 -7.56 -9.96 -10.73
C ARG A 58 -6.29 -10.47 -10.10
N GLU A 59 -5.54 -9.57 -9.49
CA GLU A 59 -4.33 -9.90 -8.74
C GLU A 59 -4.48 -9.45 -7.28
N ALA A 60 -3.72 -10.07 -6.37
CA ALA A 60 -3.65 -9.57 -5.00
C ALA A 60 -3.04 -8.15 -4.99
N PHE A 61 -3.55 -7.30 -4.10
CA PHE A 61 -2.93 -5.99 -3.87
C PHE A 61 -1.53 -6.19 -3.29
N ASP A 62 -0.57 -5.51 -3.90
CA ASP A 62 0.85 -5.62 -3.57
C ASP A 62 1.43 -4.21 -3.34
N LYS A 63 1.83 -3.95 -2.11
CA LYS A 63 2.42 -2.67 -1.67
C LYS A 63 3.75 -2.39 -2.35
N ASP A 64 4.54 -3.43 -2.60
CA ASP A 64 5.86 -3.29 -3.19
C ASP A 64 5.77 -2.75 -4.62
N LYS A 65 4.66 -3.03 -5.32
CA LYS A 65 4.38 -2.46 -6.64
C LYS A 65 4.15 -0.94 -6.58
N ILE A 66 3.47 -0.44 -5.54
CA ILE A 66 3.29 1.01 -5.31
C ILE A 66 4.65 1.66 -5.07
N MET A 67 5.41 1.13 -4.11
CA MET A 67 6.74 1.65 -3.78
C MET A 67 7.67 1.64 -5.00
N SER A 68 7.73 0.53 -5.73
CA SER A 68 8.53 0.40 -6.95
C SER A 68 8.13 1.42 -8.03
N GLY A 69 6.82 1.67 -8.19
CA GLY A 69 6.30 2.68 -9.12
C GLY A 69 6.75 4.10 -8.75
N LEU A 70 6.63 4.45 -7.47
CA LEU A 70 7.09 5.75 -6.94
C LEU A 70 8.61 5.91 -7.08
N MET A 71 9.40 4.92 -6.68
CA MET A 71 10.85 4.96 -6.80
C MET A 71 11.33 5.19 -8.24
N LYS A 72 10.71 4.54 -9.23
CA LYS A 72 11.00 4.75 -10.66
C LYS A 72 10.63 6.15 -11.12
N ALA A 73 9.49 6.69 -10.66
CA ALA A 73 9.07 8.05 -11.00
C ALA A 73 10.06 9.10 -10.48
N PHE A 74 10.51 8.95 -9.23
CA PHE A 74 11.43 9.88 -8.57
C PHE A 74 12.92 9.60 -8.82
N GLU A 75 13.25 8.63 -9.69
CA GLU A 75 14.66 8.32 -10.00
C GLU A 75 15.42 9.57 -10.46
N LYS A 76 16.59 9.84 -9.84
CA LYS A 76 17.42 11.04 -10.06
C LYS A 76 16.71 12.38 -9.76
N ARG A 77 15.65 12.38 -8.94
CA ARG A 77 15.02 13.60 -8.44
C ARG A 77 15.44 13.84 -6.99
N PRO A 78 15.58 15.11 -6.54
CA PRO A 78 16.00 15.47 -5.19
C PRO A 78 14.85 15.31 -4.17
N ILE A 79 14.21 14.14 -4.16
CA ILE A 79 13.13 13.80 -3.22
C ILE A 79 13.68 12.78 -2.23
N SER A 80 13.50 13.04 -0.92
CA SER A 80 13.97 12.12 0.12
C SER A 80 13.15 10.82 0.11
N LEU A 81 13.80 9.71 0.49
CA LEU A 81 13.14 8.42 0.63
C LEU A 81 11.94 8.48 1.56
N GLU A 82 12.07 9.21 2.68
CA GLU A 82 10.98 9.44 3.65
C GLU A 82 9.72 10.02 3.00
N LYS A 83 9.87 10.99 2.09
CA LYS A 83 8.71 11.56 1.37
C LYS A 83 8.05 10.55 0.44
N ILE A 84 8.84 9.68 -0.18
CA ILE A 84 8.34 8.61 -1.05
C ILE A 84 7.59 7.56 -0.22
N GLU A 85 8.15 7.14 0.92
CA GLU A 85 7.52 6.21 1.85
C GLU A 85 6.21 6.77 2.42
N ASN A 86 6.19 8.06 2.79
CA ASN A 86 4.98 8.72 3.26
C ASN A 86 3.89 8.74 2.17
N ALA A 87 4.25 9.06 0.93
CA ALA A 87 3.31 9.01 -0.19
C ALA A 87 2.75 7.60 -0.44
N ALA A 88 3.61 6.57 -0.36
CA ALA A 88 3.16 5.18 -0.45
C ALA A 88 2.18 4.82 0.68
N ALA A 89 2.50 5.20 1.92
CA ALA A 89 1.66 4.95 3.08
C ALA A 89 0.31 5.70 3.01
N GLU A 90 0.25 6.88 2.41
CA GLU A 90 -1.01 7.60 2.18
C GLU A 90 -1.90 6.87 1.18
N ILE A 91 -1.33 6.36 0.09
CA ILE A 91 -2.06 5.59 -0.92
C ILE A 91 -2.58 4.28 -0.32
N GLU A 92 -1.75 3.58 0.47
CA GLU A 92 -2.18 2.38 1.18
C GLU A 92 -3.36 2.65 2.10
N ARG A 93 -3.27 3.72 2.92
CA ARG A 93 -4.37 4.13 3.81
C ARG A 93 -5.64 4.49 3.04
N TYR A 94 -5.52 5.16 1.90
CA TYR A 94 -6.65 5.46 1.04
C TYR A 94 -7.36 4.17 0.61
N ILE A 95 -6.60 3.17 0.14
CA ILE A 95 -7.14 1.89 -0.32
C ILE A 95 -7.78 1.11 0.84
N GLU A 96 -7.11 1.04 2.00
CA GLU A 96 -7.63 0.37 3.19
C GLU A 96 -8.93 1.01 3.71
N ASN A 97 -8.99 2.35 3.73
CA ASN A 97 -10.16 3.11 4.20
C ASN A 97 -11.40 2.98 3.31
N LYS A 98 -11.23 2.62 2.04
CA LYS A 98 -12.37 2.34 1.15
C LYS A 98 -13.18 1.12 1.57
N ASN A 99 -12.60 0.24 2.37
CA ASN A 99 -13.23 -0.99 2.85
C ASN A 99 -13.89 -1.82 1.73
N VAL A 100 -13.25 -1.85 0.56
CA VAL A 100 -13.71 -2.60 -0.61
C VAL A 100 -12.88 -3.88 -0.78
N ARG A 101 -13.49 -4.89 -1.41
CA ARG A 101 -12.78 -6.14 -1.73
C ARG A 101 -12.00 -6.05 -3.03
N GLU A 102 -12.37 -5.15 -3.92
CA GLU A 102 -11.75 -4.97 -5.22
C GLU A 102 -11.54 -3.48 -5.51
N ILE A 103 -10.41 -3.12 -6.11
CA ILE A 103 -10.07 -1.78 -6.57
C ILE A 103 -9.48 -1.84 -7.97
N SER A 104 -9.78 -0.87 -8.83
CA SER A 104 -9.22 -0.86 -10.16
C SER A 104 -7.77 -0.36 -10.18
N THR A 105 -6.95 -0.90 -11.10
CA THR A 105 -5.59 -0.38 -11.33
C THR A 105 -5.60 1.07 -11.82
N ILE A 106 -6.70 1.51 -12.46
CA ILE A 106 -6.89 2.89 -12.92
C ILE A 106 -6.97 3.81 -11.71
N GLU A 107 -7.80 3.47 -10.75
CA GLU A 107 -7.97 4.27 -9.53
C GLU A 107 -6.69 4.37 -8.71
N ILE A 108 -5.95 3.26 -8.55
CA ILE A 108 -4.64 3.28 -7.89
C ILE A 108 -3.68 4.20 -8.63
N GLY A 109 -3.67 4.13 -9.97
CA GLY A 109 -2.83 4.99 -10.80
C GLY A 109 -3.16 6.47 -10.68
N GLU A 110 -4.43 6.85 -10.55
CA GLU A 110 -4.85 8.23 -10.30
C GLU A 110 -4.35 8.73 -8.93
N GLN A 111 -4.43 7.90 -7.89
CA GLN A 111 -3.89 8.25 -6.58
C GLN A 111 -2.36 8.43 -6.62
N LEU A 112 -1.65 7.55 -7.34
CA LEU A 112 -0.22 7.69 -7.58
C LEU A 112 0.11 8.99 -8.32
N MET A 113 -0.62 9.32 -9.39
CA MET A 113 -0.43 10.54 -10.15
C MET A 113 -0.61 11.79 -9.28
N MET A 114 -1.68 11.85 -8.47
CA MET A 114 -1.91 12.97 -7.54
C MET A 114 -0.79 13.10 -6.50
N ALA A 115 -0.31 12.01 -5.93
CA ALA A 115 0.77 12.02 -4.95
C ALA A 115 2.10 12.47 -5.57
N ILE A 116 2.43 11.99 -6.76
CA ILE A 116 3.65 12.35 -7.49
C ILE A 116 3.61 13.83 -7.89
N GLN A 117 2.49 14.32 -8.41
CA GLN A 117 2.32 15.71 -8.85
C GLN A 117 2.57 16.72 -7.71
N LYS A 118 2.09 16.40 -6.49
CA LYS A 118 2.31 17.23 -5.30
C LYS A 118 3.79 17.34 -4.90
N LEU A 119 4.59 16.34 -5.20
CA LEU A 119 5.99 16.25 -4.79
C LEU A 119 6.95 16.77 -5.87
N ASP A 120 6.72 16.42 -7.14
CA ASP A 120 7.62 16.78 -8.24
C ASP A 120 6.93 16.63 -9.60
N GLU A 121 6.83 17.74 -10.34
CA GLU A 121 6.16 17.78 -11.64
C GLU A 121 6.89 17.01 -12.74
N VAL A 122 8.23 16.95 -12.69
CA VAL A 122 9.02 16.20 -13.66
C VAL A 122 8.81 14.69 -13.46
N ALA A 123 8.75 14.25 -12.20
CA ALA A 123 8.40 12.88 -11.86
C ALA A 123 6.96 12.54 -12.31
N PHE A 124 6.03 13.50 -12.17
CA PHE A 124 4.66 13.34 -12.67
C PHE A 124 4.63 13.12 -14.18
N VAL A 125 5.30 13.98 -14.97
CA VAL A 125 5.36 13.86 -16.43
C VAL A 125 5.93 12.49 -16.84
N ARG A 126 7.01 12.04 -16.18
CA ARG A 126 7.61 10.72 -16.40
C ARG A 126 6.64 9.58 -16.09
N PHE A 127 5.97 9.63 -14.96
CA PHE A 127 5.00 8.61 -14.58
C PHE A 127 3.81 8.60 -15.53
N ALA A 128 3.25 9.77 -15.84
CA ALA A 128 2.12 9.93 -16.76
C ALA A 128 2.44 9.40 -18.15
N SER A 129 3.65 9.60 -18.67
CA SER A 129 4.06 9.14 -19.98
C SER A 129 3.97 7.62 -20.14
N VAL A 130 4.22 6.87 -19.07
CA VAL A 130 4.11 5.40 -19.05
C VAL A 130 2.69 4.94 -18.71
N TYR A 131 2.08 5.59 -17.72
CA TYR A 131 0.78 5.15 -17.17
C TYR A 131 -0.39 5.43 -18.10
N ARG A 132 -0.46 6.64 -18.71
CA ARG A 132 -1.58 7.06 -19.57
C ARG A 132 -1.51 6.50 -20.99
N GLN A 133 -0.36 5.94 -21.41
CA GLN A 133 -0.19 5.38 -22.76
C GLN A 133 -0.70 6.34 -23.84
N PHE A 134 -0.11 7.54 -23.90
CA PHE A 134 -0.48 8.55 -24.90
C PHE A 134 -0.41 7.99 -26.31
N LYS A 135 -1.44 8.25 -27.11
CA LYS A 135 -1.50 7.78 -28.53
C LYS A 135 -0.61 8.60 -29.44
N ASP A 136 -0.40 9.86 -29.10
CA ASP A 136 0.40 10.81 -29.88
C ASP A 136 1.01 11.91 -29.01
N VAL A 137 1.89 12.69 -29.59
CA VAL A 137 2.60 13.79 -28.93
C VAL A 137 1.63 14.91 -28.52
N THR A 138 0.52 15.09 -29.24
CA THR A 138 -0.46 16.14 -28.94
C THR A 138 -1.16 15.89 -27.61
N GLN A 139 -1.55 14.65 -27.33
CA GLN A 139 -2.14 14.27 -26.06
C GLN A 139 -1.16 14.49 -24.89
N PHE A 140 0.11 14.14 -25.10
CA PHE A 140 1.17 14.39 -24.11
C PHE A 140 1.35 15.90 -23.85
N MET A 141 1.43 16.71 -24.92
CA MET A 141 1.57 18.16 -24.80
C MET A 141 0.39 18.80 -24.06
N ASN A 142 -0.83 18.37 -24.32
CA ASN A 142 -2.02 18.87 -23.62
C ASN A 142 -1.96 18.57 -22.11
N GLU A 143 -1.48 17.40 -21.71
CA GLU A 143 -1.28 17.06 -20.30
C GLU A 143 -0.23 17.95 -19.63
N VAL A 144 0.88 18.21 -20.30
CA VAL A 144 1.93 19.12 -19.81
C VAL A 144 1.40 20.55 -19.72
N MET A 145 0.60 20.99 -20.70
CA MET A 145 -0.01 22.33 -20.69
C MET A 145 -1.02 22.51 -19.58
N SER A 146 -1.80 21.49 -19.24
CA SER A 146 -2.73 21.55 -18.11
C SER A 146 -2.01 21.79 -16.79
N LEU A 147 -0.85 21.17 -16.56
CA LEU A 147 -0.02 21.39 -15.39
C LEU A 147 0.48 22.83 -15.27
N LEU A 148 0.80 23.45 -16.40
CA LEU A 148 1.27 24.85 -16.42
C LEU A 148 0.13 25.84 -16.19
N SER A 149 -1.10 25.51 -16.57
CA SER A 149 -2.28 26.37 -16.35
C SER A 149 -2.76 26.34 -14.89
N ASP A 150 -2.70 25.20 -14.22
CA ASP A 150 -3.07 25.06 -12.79
C ASP A 150 -2.18 25.92 -11.88
N LYS A 151 -0.91 26.12 -12.26
CA LYS A 151 0.01 27.03 -11.54
C LYS A 151 -0.38 28.51 -11.62
N LYS A 152 -1.04 28.94 -12.70
CA LYS A 152 -1.42 30.34 -12.86
C LYS A 152 -2.64 30.72 -12.01
N GLN A 153 -3.43 29.76 -11.57
CA GLN A 153 -4.62 29.98 -10.75
C GLN A 153 -4.32 29.93 -9.24
N ASN A 154 -3.17 29.41 -8.81
CA ASN A 154 -2.76 29.28 -7.42
C ASN A 154 -1.69 30.31 -6.99
N LYS A 155 -1.52 31.37 -7.71
CA LYS A 155 -0.66 32.52 -7.40
C LYS A 155 -1.51 33.78 -7.27
#